data_11d5177540c6a89ccdf1583ba5d98902
#
_entry.id   11d5177540c6a89ccdf1583ba5d98902
#
_cell.length_a   1.000
_cell.length_b   1.000
_cell.length_c   1.000
_cell.angle_alpha   90.00
_cell.angle_beta   90.00
_cell.angle_gamma   90.00
#
_symmetry.space_group_name_H-M   'P 1'
#
loop_
_entity.id
_entity.type
_entity.pdbx_description
1 polymer ?
#
loop_
_entity_poly.entity_id
_entity_poly.type
_entity_poly.pdbx_seq_one_letter_code
_entity_poly.pdbx_strand_id
1 'polypeptide(L)'
;MDTRLDFLFLTEEEAVQAGAKDVASCIDVMDEMFHLLGQGDYLMGTPNQNAHGIKIYFPKQTPFPNMPVKGPDRRFMALVAYLGGRFNVCGEKWYGSNIANRDRGLPRSILTTLLNDPDTGAPIAFLSANALSATRTGAIPAVGAKYLAKKEAKTVALIGAGVIGRACLNALLVVLKEAEQIKVYDLNQEAAQEYCRELTQEYGIPARAVGSVEEAVRDSDVINVATAGAVSPQIEDEWLKDGVLLTLPASAGLSENTMQTSTIVVDNWKMYEAYAQELRDMPGGFSANLSGICGYLMDLDYSGRRHQLGRRYCRQSSRTRQPISAHYFHHGRHGG
;
A
#
# COMPACT_ATOMS: atom_id res chain seq x y z
N MET A 1 -2.91 46.21 -4.19
CA MET A 1 -3.09 44.86 -3.61
C MET A 1 -1.73 44.17 -3.64
N ASP A 2 -1.28 43.65 -2.52
CA ASP A 2 -0.10 42.77 -2.52
C ASP A 2 -0.53 41.41 -3.08
N THR A 3 0.07 41.03 -4.20
CA THR A 3 -0.23 39.77 -4.91
C THR A 3 0.86 38.72 -4.68
N ARG A 4 1.78 39.00 -3.71
CA ARG A 4 2.84 38.06 -3.36
C ARG A 4 2.26 36.86 -2.62
N LEU A 5 2.62 35.67 -3.07
CA LEU A 5 2.29 34.40 -2.41
C LEU A 5 3.56 33.80 -1.83
N ASP A 6 3.55 33.55 -0.54
CA ASP A 6 4.62 32.87 0.17
C ASP A 6 4.13 31.47 0.56
N PHE A 7 4.97 30.43 0.41
CA PHE A 7 4.68 29.06 0.81
C PHE A 7 5.95 28.37 1.33
N LEU A 8 5.77 27.31 2.09
CA LEU A 8 6.89 26.54 2.61
C LEU A 8 7.52 25.68 1.52
N PHE A 9 8.85 25.65 1.46
CA PHE A 9 9.60 24.65 0.74
C PHE A 9 10.37 23.80 1.74
N LEU A 10 10.16 22.47 1.72
CA LEU A 10 10.81 21.54 2.62
C LEU A 10 11.65 20.53 1.84
N THR A 11 12.93 20.49 2.15
CA THR A 11 13.84 19.42 1.75
C THR A 11 13.45 18.10 2.40
N GLU A 12 14.05 16.98 2.00
CA GLU A 12 13.81 15.68 2.65
C GLU A 12 14.20 15.72 4.15
N GLU A 13 15.32 16.39 4.48
CA GLU A 13 15.77 16.52 5.85
C GLU A 13 14.79 17.31 6.71
N GLU A 14 14.34 18.47 6.23
CA GLU A 14 13.34 19.29 6.92
C GLU A 14 12.00 18.57 7.05
N ALA A 15 11.56 17.83 6.03
CA ALA A 15 10.36 17.01 6.11
C ALA A 15 10.49 15.91 7.17
N VAL A 16 11.68 15.28 7.30
CA VAL A 16 11.95 14.29 8.35
C VAL A 16 11.95 14.94 9.73
N GLN A 17 12.57 16.10 9.89
CA GLN A 17 12.55 16.87 11.14
C GLN A 17 11.13 17.29 11.53
N ALA A 18 10.29 17.59 10.53
CA ALA A 18 8.87 17.91 10.72
C ALA A 18 7.97 16.67 11.02
N GLY A 19 8.54 15.45 11.08
CA GLY A 19 7.83 14.25 11.48
C GLY A 19 7.46 13.29 10.33
N ALA A 20 8.01 13.45 9.12
CA ALA A 20 7.70 12.53 8.00
C ALA A 20 8.07 11.05 8.26
N LYS A 21 8.87 10.76 9.31
CA LYS A 21 9.21 9.41 9.78
C LYS A 21 8.58 9.04 11.13
N ASP A 22 7.71 9.88 11.68
CA ASP A 22 6.95 9.53 12.89
C ASP A 22 5.87 8.50 12.54
N VAL A 23 6.23 7.23 12.72
CA VAL A 23 5.38 6.09 12.34
C VAL A 23 4.10 6.05 13.16
N ALA A 24 4.17 6.34 14.47
CA ALA A 24 3.01 6.28 15.35
C ALA A 24 1.97 7.34 14.98
N SER A 25 2.39 8.61 14.87
CA SER A 25 1.53 9.69 14.41
C SER A 25 0.99 9.44 13.00
N CYS A 26 1.80 8.86 12.12
CA CYS A 26 1.37 8.53 10.77
C CYS A 26 0.26 7.47 10.75
N ILE A 27 0.32 6.45 11.61
CA ILE A 27 -0.75 5.45 11.76
C ILE A 27 -2.06 6.12 12.20
N ASP A 28 -2.02 7.01 13.17
CA ASP A 28 -3.22 7.71 13.65
C ASP A 28 -3.82 8.63 12.57
N VAL A 29 -2.98 9.36 11.84
CA VAL A 29 -3.41 10.20 10.70
C VAL A 29 -3.99 9.37 9.58
N MET A 30 -3.41 8.22 9.25
CA MET A 30 -3.94 7.31 8.23
C MET A 30 -5.25 6.67 8.66
N ASP A 31 -5.41 6.34 9.93
CA ASP A 31 -6.68 5.82 10.47
C ASP A 31 -7.78 6.89 10.35
N GLU A 32 -7.50 8.14 10.73
CA GLU A 32 -8.41 9.28 10.56
C GLU A 32 -8.77 9.50 9.07
N MET A 33 -7.78 9.45 8.18
CA MET A 33 -8.00 9.55 6.74
C MET A 33 -8.97 8.47 6.24
N PHE A 34 -8.82 7.22 6.71
CA PHE A 34 -9.76 6.17 6.36
C PHE A 34 -11.17 6.39 6.91
N HIS A 35 -11.32 7.04 8.07
CA HIS A 35 -12.62 7.46 8.57
C HIS A 35 -13.27 8.49 7.65
N LEU A 36 -12.53 9.52 7.23
CA LEU A 36 -13.01 10.53 6.27
C LEU A 36 -13.35 9.90 4.92
N LEU A 37 -12.53 8.96 4.44
CA LEU A 37 -12.81 8.19 3.24
C LEU A 37 -14.14 7.42 3.35
N GLY A 38 -14.38 6.78 4.51
CA GLY A 38 -15.64 6.07 4.80
C GLY A 38 -16.85 6.98 4.88
N GLN A 39 -16.69 8.21 5.32
CA GLN A 39 -17.73 9.24 5.36
C GLN A 39 -17.97 9.89 3.99
N GLY A 40 -17.03 9.76 3.06
CA GLY A 40 -17.09 10.41 1.75
C GLY A 40 -16.58 11.85 1.74
N ASP A 41 -15.90 12.28 2.82
CA ASP A 41 -15.32 13.62 2.94
C ASP A 41 -13.91 13.68 2.29
N TYR A 42 -13.86 13.34 1.03
CA TYR A 42 -12.68 13.37 0.18
C TYR A 42 -13.07 13.45 -1.30
N LEU A 43 -12.15 13.90 -2.13
CA LEU A 43 -12.22 13.81 -3.59
C LEU A 43 -10.87 13.37 -4.12
N MET A 44 -10.87 12.58 -5.17
CA MET A 44 -9.66 12.22 -5.93
C MET A 44 -9.79 12.73 -7.37
N GLY A 45 -8.74 12.60 -8.17
CA GLY A 45 -8.74 13.09 -9.54
C GLY A 45 -9.72 12.36 -10.46
N THR A 46 -9.88 12.89 -11.68
CA THR A 46 -10.74 12.45 -12.78
C THR A 46 -12.25 12.66 -12.56
N PRO A 47 -13.09 12.51 -13.60
CA PRO A 47 -14.53 12.78 -13.52
C PRO A 47 -15.28 11.94 -12.48
N ASN A 48 -14.82 10.74 -12.17
CA ASN A 48 -15.42 9.88 -11.14
C ASN A 48 -14.97 10.23 -9.72
N GLN A 49 -14.02 11.17 -9.55
CA GLN A 49 -13.47 11.65 -8.29
C GLN A 49 -12.89 10.56 -7.39
N ASN A 50 -12.49 9.42 -7.96
CA ASN A 50 -11.93 8.27 -7.27
C ASN A 50 -10.72 7.66 -7.96
N ALA A 51 -10.21 8.21 -9.06
CA ALA A 51 -9.04 7.64 -9.74
C ALA A 51 -7.77 7.80 -8.92
N HIS A 52 -6.95 6.76 -8.94
CA HIS A 52 -5.67 6.74 -8.22
C HIS A 52 -4.69 7.81 -8.71
N GLY A 53 -4.73 8.17 -10.00
CA GLY A 53 -3.89 9.21 -10.58
C GLY A 53 -3.73 9.07 -12.08
N ILE A 54 -3.13 10.09 -12.69
CA ILE A 54 -2.87 10.18 -14.13
C ILE A 54 -1.40 9.86 -14.39
N LYS A 55 -1.13 9.06 -15.43
CA LYS A 55 0.20 8.54 -15.74
C LYS A 55 0.69 9.02 -17.10
N ILE A 56 1.99 9.33 -17.18
CA ILE A 56 2.70 9.49 -18.43
C ILE A 56 3.56 8.25 -18.65
N TYR A 57 3.31 7.53 -19.74
CA TYR A 57 4.12 6.41 -20.20
C TYR A 57 4.88 6.80 -21.45
N PHE A 58 6.15 6.43 -21.52
CA PHE A 58 6.97 6.65 -22.71
C PHE A 58 6.70 5.56 -23.76
N PRO A 59 6.78 5.92 -25.06
CA PRO A 59 6.55 4.99 -26.16
C PRO A 59 7.68 3.95 -26.26
N LYS A 60 7.40 2.81 -26.90
CA LYS A 60 8.43 1.80 -27.18
C LYS A 60 9.51 2.32 -28.13
N GLN A 61 9.12 3.16 -29.08
CA GLN A 61 9.98 3.81 -30.08
C GLN A 61 9.52 5.23 -30.29
N THR A 62 10.47 6.12 -30.64
CA THR A 62 10.20 7.54 -30.89
C THR A 62 11.16 8.07 -31.97
N PRO A 63 10.69 8.95 -32.87
CA PRO A 63 11.56 9.67 -33.80
C PRO A 63 12.27 10.86 -33.14
N PHE A 64 11.90 11.21 -31.90
CA PHE A 64 12.45 12.37 -31.21
C PHE A 64 13.66 11.98 -30.36
N PRO A 65 14.87 12.52 -30.62
CA PRO A 65 16.12 12.05 -30.00
C PRO A 65 16.16 12.24 -28.47
N ASN A 66 15.46 13.25 -27.97
CA ASN A 66 15.44 13.57 -26.53
C ASN A 66 14.25 12.94 -25.76
N MET A 67 13.32 12.31 -26.49
CA MET A 67 12.19 11.64 -25.83
C MET A 67 12.62 10.29 -25.29
N PRO A 68 12.48 10.05 -23.98
CA PRO A 68 12.80 8.74 -23.42
C PRO A 68 11.91 7.64 -24.03
N VAL A 69 12.47 6.45 -24.17
CA VAL A 69 11.70 5.26 -24.56
C VAL A 69 11.23 4.50 -23.33
N LYS A 70 10.20 3.65 -23.51
CA LYS A 70 9.70 2.75 -22.48
C LYS A 70 10.83 1.93 -21.88
N GLY A 71 10.89 1.91 -20.56
CA GLY A 71 11.78 1.05 -19.78
C GLY A 71 11.01 0.40 -18.64
N PRO A 72 11.62 -0.58 -17.94
CA PRO A 72 11.00 -1.18 -16.77
C PRO A 72 10.66 -0.09 -15.74
N ASP A 73 9.37 0.01 -15.38
CA ASP A 73 8.84 0.96 -14.41
C ASP A 73 9.16 2.45 -14.71
N ARG A 74 9.47 2.80 -15.96
CA ARG A 74 9.71 4.20 -16.36
C ARG A 74 8.38 4.90 -16.63
N ARG A 75 7.97 5.76 -15.72
CA ARG A 75 6.73 6.56 -15.82
C ARG A 75 6.80 7.80 -14.94
N PHE A 76 5.92 8.74 -15.21
CA PHE A 76 5.54 9.80 -14.27
C PHE A 76 4.08 9.65 -13.87
N MET A 77 3.72 10.16 -12.68
CA MET A 77 2.36 10.06 -12.18
C MET A 77 2.01 11.24 -11.28
N ALA A 78 0.84 11.82 -11.51
CA ALA A 78 0.20 12.79 -10.64
C ALA A 78 -0.96 12.13 -9.90
N LEU A 79 -0.98 12.26 -8.58
CA LEU A 79 -2.08 11.81 -7.71
C LEU A 79 -2.63 13.03 -7.00
N VAL A 80 -3.81 13.47 -7.40
CA VAL A 80 -4.46 14.66 -6.86
C VAL A 80 -5.61 14.26 -5.95
N ALA A 81 -5.77 14.98 -4.84
CA ALA A 81 -6.84 14.73 -3.89
C ALA A 81 -7.21 16.00 -3.10
N TYR A 82 -8.45 16.03 -2.62
CA TYR A 82 -8.90 16.83 -1.49
C TYR A 82 -9.17 15.89 -0.32
N LEU A 83 -8.80 16.30 0.86
CA LEU A 83 -9.12 15.62 2.13
C LEU A 83 -9.75 16.61 3.07
N GLY A 84 -10.96 16.29 3.55
CA GLY A 84 -11.75 17.11 4.45
C GLY A 84 -11.38 16.96 5.92
N GLY A 85 -12.40 17.00 6.79
CA GLY A 85 -12.21 16.99 8.24
C GLY A 85 -11.33 18.13 8.72
N ARG A 86 -10.47 17.85 9.72
CA ARG A 86 -9.52 18.86 10.22
C ARG A 86 -8.41 19.22 9.24
N PHE A 87 -8.21 18.41 8.20
CA PHE A 87 -7.16 18.67 7.20
C PHE A 87 -7.55 19.78 6.24
N ASN A 88 -8.76 19.72 5.68
CA ASN A 88 -9.31 20.71 4.74
C ASN A 88 -8.25 21.20 3.76
N VAL A 89 -7.68 20.29 2.95
CA VAL A 89 -6.53 20.56 2.09
C VAL A 89 -6.70 19.90 0.74
N CYS A 90 -6.36 20.61 -0.34
CA CYS A 90 -6.08 20.04 -1.65
C CYS A 90 -4.60 19.76 -1.78
N GLY A 91 -4.25 18.80 -2.63
CA GLY A 91 -2.85 18.56 -2.91
C GLY A 91 -2.62 17.56 -4.01
N GLU A 92 -1.35 17.46 -4.38
CA GLU A 92 -0.89 16.44 -5.31
C GLU A 92 0.38 15.76 -4.80
N LYS A 93 0.52 14.51 -5.18
CA LYS A 93 1.80 13.82 -5.17
C LYS A 93 2.25 13.60 -6.61
N TRP A 94 3.34 14.24 -6.98
CA TRP A 94 4.00 14.03 -8.25
C TRP A 94 5.21 13.13 -8.08
N TYR A 95 5.34 12.08 -8.91
CA TYR A 95 6.54 11.27 -8.88
C TYR A 95 6.96 10.72 -10.24
N GLY A 96 8.29 10.61 -10.41
CA GLY A 96 8.92 9.84 -11.47
C GLY A 96 9.40 8.50 -10.93
N SER A 97 9.25 7.43 -11.71
CA SER A 97 9.75 6.10 -11.38
C SER A 97 10.59 5.55 -12.53
N ASN A 98 11.76 4.99 -12.19
CA ASN A 98 12.64 4.30 -13.14
C ASN A 98 13.55 3.36 -12.35
N ILE A 99 13.47 2.06 -12.60
CA ILE A 99 14.30 1.08 -11.89
C ILE A 99 15.80 1.28 -12.14
N ALA A 100 16.19 1.79 -13.33
CA ALA A 100 17.58 2.10 -13.67
C ALA A 100 18.19 3.27 -12.85
N ASN A 101 17.41 3.96 -12.04
CA ASN A 101 17.94 4.95 -11.10
C ASN A 101 18.89 4.32 -10.07
N ARG A 102 18.67 3.04 -9.71
CA ARG A 102 19.53 2.30 -8.77
C ARG A 102 20.98 2.23 -9.26
N ASP A 103 21.18 2.05 -10.58
CA ASP A 103 22.50 1.99 -11.19
C ASP A 103 23.25 3.34 -11.14
N ARG A 104 22.51 4.41 -10.80
CA ARG A 104 23.01 5.79 -10.66
C ARG A 104 23.07 6.24 -9.20
N GLY A 105 22.84 5.34 -8.24
CA GLY A 105 22.77 5.68 -6.82
C GLY A 105 21.53 6.52 -6.42
N LEU A 106 20.50 6.56 -7.27
CA LEU A 106 19.27 7.30 -7.02
C LEU A 106 18.15 6.36 -6.57
N PRO A 107 17.15 6.87 -5.82
CA PRO A 107 15.95 6.11 -5.51
C PRO A 107 15.22 5.69 -6.78
N ARG A 108 14.63 4.47 -6.78
CA ARG A 108 13.77 4.00 -7.89
C ARG A 108 12.66 4.98 -8.22
N SER A 109 12.05 5.57 -7.21
CA SER A 109 11.01 6.60 -7.33
C SER A 109 11.44 7.85 -6.57
N ILE A 110 11.25 9.01 -7.19
CA ILE A 110 11.52 10.31 -6.61
C ILE A 110 10.20 11.05 -6.57
N LEU A 111 9.82 11.50 -5.37
CA LEU A 111 8.49 12.01 -5.09
C LEU A 111 8.56 13.43 -4.51
N THR A 112 7.58 14.23 -4.92
CA THR A 112 7.29 15.53 -4.33
C THR A 112 5.80 15.63 -3.99
N THR A 113 5.46 16.50 -3.06
CA THR A 113 4.06 16.82 -2.72
C THR A 113 3.87 18.31 -2.68
N LEU A 114 2.79 18.77 -3.30
CA LEU A 114 2.31 20.15 -3.21
C LEU A 114 0.99 20.15 -2.43
N LEU A 115 0.83 21.06 -1.47
CA LEU A 115 -0.39 21.28 -0.71
C LEU A 115 -0.92 22.68 -1.01
N ASN A 116 -2.24 22.79 -1.15
CA ASN A 116 -2.94 24.02 -1.46
C ASN A 116 -4.13 24.24 -0.52
N ASP A 117 -4.38 25.48 -0.19
CA ASP A 117 -5.63 25.92 0.41
C ASP A 117 -6.79 25.71 -0.57
N PRO A 118 -7.87 25.01 -0.20
CA PRO A 118 -8.94 24.66 -1.11
C PRO A 118 -9.84 25.85 -1.51
N ASP A 119 -9.90 26.91 -0.69
CA ASP A 119 -10.77 28.06 -0.96
C ASP A 119 -10.11 29.04 -1.94
N THR A 120 -8.84 29.29 -1.75
CA THR A 120 -8.10 30.30 -2.51
C THR A 120 -7.25 29.69 -3.65
N GLY A 121 -6.94 28.40 -3.57
CA GLY A 121 -5.98 27.74 -4.46
C GLY A 121 -4.51 28.09 -4.15
N ALA A 122 -4.25 28.91 -3.13
CA ALA A 122 -2.91 29.32 -2.78
C ALA A 122 -2.06 28.11 -2.36
N PRO A 123 -0.78 28.01 -2.79
CA PRO A 123 0.10 26.99 -2.30
C PRO A 123 0.40 27.21 -0.81
N ILE A 124 0.39 26.12 -0.04
CA ILE A 124 0.75 26.10 1.40
C ILE A 124 2.18 25.60 1.54
N ALA A 125 2.49 24.47 0.90
CA ALA A 125 3.82 23.85 1.00
C ALA A 125 4.14 23.03 -0.25
N PHE A 126 5.44 23.01 -0.61
CA PHE A 126 6.03 22.08 -1.55
C PHE A 126 7.18 21.35 -0.88
N LEU A 127 7.17 20.00 -0.92
CA LEU A 127 8.11 19.21 -0.14
C LEU A 127 8.62 17.97 -0.88
N SER A 128 9.84 17.56 -0.53
CA SER A 128 10.34 16.22 -0.84
C SER A 128 9.52 15.18 -0.08
N ALA A 129 9.09 14.12 -0.75
CA ALA A 129 8.08 13.21 -0.21
C ALA A 129 8.49 11.73 -0.21
N ASN A 130 9.77 11.39 -0.40
CA ASN A 130 10.21 10.00 -0.40
C ASN A 130 10.02 9.34 0.97
N ALA A 131 10.52 9.95 2.04
CA ALA A 131 10.34 9.46 3.41
C ALA A 131 8.86 9.40 3.78
N LEU A 132 8.13 10.51 3.59
CA LEU A 132 6.70 10.59 3.87
C LEU A 132 5.91 9.49 3.13
N SER A 133 6.19 9.28 1.84
CA SER A 133 5.50 8.27 1.05
C SER A 133 5.79 6.84 1.52
N ALA A 134 7.01 6.54 1.98
CA ALA A 134 7.35 5.26 2.56
C ALA A 134 6.61 5.04 3.88
N THR A 135 6.67 6.00 4.81
CA THR A 135 6.03 5.92 6.13
C THR A 135 4.52 5.76 6.02
N ARG A 136 3.83 6.58 5.19
CA ARG A 136 2.38 6.47 5.02
C ARG A 136 1.97 5.17 4.32
N THR A 137 2.80 4.63 3.43
CA THR A 137 2.51 3.33 2.79
C THR A 137 2.65 2.21 3.80
N GLY A 138 3.65 2.28 4.68
CA GLY A 138 3.81 1.34 5.79
C GLY A 138 2.69 1.42 6.82
N ALA A 139 2.13 2.60 7.08
CA ALA A 139 1.04 2.77 8.04
C ALA A 139 -0.27 2.09 7.61
N ILE A 140 -0.54 1.91 6.30
CA ILE A 140 -1.77 1.27 5.82
C ILE A 140 -1.95 -0.15 6.37
N PRO A 141 -0.99 -1.09 6.20
CA PRO A 141 -1.08 -2.41 6.82
C PRO A 141 -1.20 -2.37 8.35
N ALA A 142 -0.58 -1.40 9.00
CA ALA A 142 -0.69 -1.25 10.46
C ALA A 142 -2.09 -0.81 10.90
N VAL A 143 -2.74 0.12 10.21
CA VAL A 143 -4.15 0.47 10.45
C VAL A 143 -5.02 -0.78 10.33
N GLY A 144 -4.82 -1.59 9.29
CA GLY A 144 -5.59 -2.81 9.17
C GLY A 144 -5.29 -3.83 10.26
N ALA A 145 -4.04 -4.02 10.65
CA ALA A 145 -3.68 -4.91 11.73
C ALA A 145 -4.30 -4.48 13.07
N LYS A 146 -4.42 -3.17 13.32
CA LYS A 146 -5.11 -2.59 14.50
C LYS A 146 -6.55 -3.12 14.64
N TYR A 147 -7.24 -3.39 13.54
CA TYR A 147 -8.64 -3.82 13.54
C TYR A 147 -8.85 -5.31 13.26
N LEU A 148 -7.92 -5.95 12.54
CA LEU A 148 -8.13 -7.29 11.98
C LEU A 148 -7.16 -8.34 12.52
N ALA A 149 -5.99 -7.97 13.06
CA ALA A 149 -5.09 -8.92 13.66
C ALA A 149 -5.67 -9.47 14.99
N LYS A 150 -5.33 -10.72 15.30
CA LYS A 150 -5.55 -11.25 16.64
C LYS A 150 -4.76 -10.42 17.65
N LYS A 151 -5.35 -10.11 18.80
CA LYS A 151 -4.67 -9.32 19.86
C LYS A 151 -3.41 -10.01 20.37
N GLU A 152 -3.44 -11.34 20.40
CA GLU A 152 -2.36 -12.22 20.83
C GLU A 152 -1.40 -12.62 19.70
N ALA A 153 -1.37 -11.88 18.57
CA ALA A 153 -0.47 -12.15 17.46
C ALA A 153 0.99 -12.01 17.90
N LYS A 154 1.76 -13.11 17.82
CA LYS A 154 3.14 -13.21 18.32
C LYS A 154 4.18 -13.28 17.21
N THR A 155 3.85 -13.90 16.07
CA THR A 155 4.79 -14.10 14.98
C THR A 155 4.41 -13.26 13.78
N VAL A 156 5.33 -12.37 13.39
CA VAL A 156 5.16 -11.49 12.23
C VAL A 156 6.13 -11.89 11.13
N ALA A 157 5.61 -12.10 9.91
CA ALA A 157 6.44 -12.39 8.75
C ALA A 157 6.45 -11.22 7.76
N LEU A 158 7.62 -10.95 7.23
CA LEU A 158 7.84 -10.02 6.12
C LEU A 158 8.37 -10.77 4.90
N ILE A 159 7.70 -10.62 3.76
CA ILE A 159 8.15 -11.13 2.46
C ILE A 159 8.46 -9.92 1.59
N GLY A 160 9.75 -9.68 1.35
CA GLY A 160 10.29 -8.51 0.66
C GLY A 160 10.75 -7.41 1.62
N ALA A 161 12.07 -7.36 1.90
CA ALA A 161 12.72 -6.46 2.84
C ALA A 161 13.23 -5.14 2.20
N GLY A 162 12.60 -4.70 1.10
CA GLY A 162 12.87 -3.41 0.47
C GLY A 162 12.32 -2.23 1.30
N VAL A 163 12.49 -1.00 0.80
CA VAL A 163 12.08 0.23 1.50
C VAL A 163 10.63 0.16 2.01
N ILE A 164 9.70 -0.30 1.18
CA ILE A 164 8.27 -0.39 1.57
C ILE A 164 8.06 -1.53 2.57
N GLY A 165 8.69 -2.70 2.38
CA GLY A 165 8.58 -3.81 3.32
C GLY A 165 9.06 -3.44 4.72
N ARG A 166 10.22 -2.77 4.82
CA ARG A 166 10.74 -2.25 6.09
C ARG A 166 9.77 -1.26 6.73
N ALA A 167 9.23 -0.30 5.95
CA ALA A 167 8.24 0.66 6.45
C ALA A 167 6.96 -0.02 6.96
N CYS A 168 6.47 -1.05 6.26
CA CYS A 168 5.31 -1.83 6.68
C CYS A 168 5.58 -2.58 7.99
N LEU A 169 6.72 -3.27 8.09
CA LEU A 169 7.05 -4.05 9.29
C LEU A 169 7.21 -3.13 10.50
N ASN A 170 7.94 -2.01 10.35
CA ASN A 170 8.10 -1.03 11.43
C ASN A 170 6.74 -0.51 11.92
N ALA A 171 5.82 -0.22 11.01
CA ALA A 171 4.47 0.22 11.38
C ALA A 171 3.63 -0.90 12.03
N LEU A 172 3.73 -2.13 11.53
CA LEU A 172 3.07 -3.30 12.13
C LEU A 172 3.54 -3.53 13.57
N LEU A 173 4.83 -3.39 13.86
CA LEU A 173 5.38 -3.55 15.21
C LEU A 173 4.93 -2.44 16.18
N VAL A 174 4.52 -1.27 15.68
CA VAL A 174 3.90 -0.24 16.53
C VAL A 174 2.55 -0.68 17.06
N VAL A 175 1.77 -1.46 16.31
CA VAL A 175 0.41 -1.89 16.69
C VAL A 175 0.35 -3.30 17.26
N LEU A 176 1.26 -4.19 16.85
CA LEU A 176 1.33 -5.59 17.32
C LEU A 176 2.19 -5.70 18.57
N LYS A 177 1.62 -5.29 19.71
CA LYS A 177 2.36 -5.17 20.98
C LYS A 177 2.82 -6.50 21.58
N GLU A 178 2.18 -7.60 21.19
CA GLU A 178 2.48 -8.96 21.66
C GLU A 178 3.44 -9.72 20.72
N ALA A 179 4.04 -9.02 19.74
CA ALA A 179 4.97 -9.64 18.82
C ALA A 179 6.23 -10.14 19.57
N GLU A 180 6.49 -11.44 19.46
CA GLU A 180 7.63 -12.12 20.12
C GLU A 180 8.67 -12.62 19.12
N GLN A 181 8.31 -12.75 17.83
CA GLN A 181 9.19 -13.27 16.79
C GLN A 181 8.94 -12.59 15.44
N ILE A 182 10.02 -12.31 14.72
CA ILE A 182 9.98 -11.77 13.36
C ILE A 182 10.68 -12.75 12.41
N LYS A 183 10.03 -13.03 11.27
CA LYS A 183 10.61 -13.79 10.14
C LYS A 183 10.72 -12.87 8.94
N VAL A 184 11.88 -12.84 8.29
CA VAL A 184 12.12 -12.01 7.10
C VAL A 184 12.58 -12.88 5.95
N TYR A 185 11.87 -12.84 4.85
CA TYR A 185 12.29 -13.44 3.58
C TYR A 185 12.53 -12.35 2.53
N ASP A 186 13.67 -12.40 1.90
CA ASP A 186 14.00 -11.61 0.71
C ASP A 186 14.87 -12.46 -0.23
N LEU A 187 14.81 -12.20 -1.53
CA LEU A 187 15.70 -12.85 -2.51
C LEU A 187 17.17 -12.52 -2.22
N ASN A 188 17.44 -11.32 -1.70
CA ASN A 188 18.76 -10.96 -1.17
C ASN A 188 18.86 -11.38 0.30
N GLN A 189 19.37 -12.60 0.52
CA GLN A 189 19.49 -13.18 1.85
C GLN A 189 20.44 -12.40 2.78
N GLU A 190 21.50 -11.78 2.25
CA GLU A 190 22.42 -10.96 3.05
C GLU A 190 21.71 -9.71 3.57
N ALA A 191 20.95 -9.02 2.70
CA ALA A 191 20.15 -7.86 3.11
C ALA A 191 19.05 -8.23 4.12
N ALA A 192 18.45 -9.42 4.00
CA ALA A 192 17.48 -9.93 4.97
C ALA A 192 18.14 -10.18 6.34
N GLN A 193 19.32 -10.79 6.36
CA GLN A 193 20.08 -11.06 7.58
C GLN A 193 20.51 -9.76 8.29
N GLU A 194 21.00 -8.78 7.51
CA GLU A 194 21.35 -7.45 8.04
C GLU A 194 20.13 -6.78 8.69
N TYR A 195 19.02 -6.77 7.99
CA TYR A 195 17.80 -6.18 8.51
C TYR A 195 17.28 -6.90 9.76
N CYS A 196 17.42 -8.21 9.87
CA CYS A 196 17.08 -8.94 11.08
C CYS A 196 17.95 -8.52 12.29
N ARG A 197 19.24 -8.22 12.07
CA ARG A 197 20.11 -7.69 13.14
C ARG A 197 19.65 -6.29 13.58
N GLU A 198 19.33 -5.40 12.64
CA GLU A 198 18.78 -4.07 12.91
C GLU A 198 17.49 -4.17 13.73
N LEU A 199 16.54 -5.02 13.31
CA LEU A 199 15.26 -5.23 14.01
C LEU A 199 15.44 -5.75 15.45
N THR A 200 16.32 -6.73 15.63
CA THR A 200 16.56 -7.28 16.97
C THR A 200 17.18 -6.23 17.89
N GLN A 201 18.08 -5.39 17.36
CA GLN A 201 18.70 -4.32 18.11
C GLN A 201 17.71 -3.19 18.45
N GLU A 202 16.86 -2.81 17.50
CA GLU A 202 15.93 -1.68 17.64
C GLU A 202 14.73 -2.01 18.54
N TYR A 203 14.12 -3.19 18.31
CA TYR A 203 12.86 -3.57 18.97
C TYR A 203 13.04 -4.56 20.12
N GLY A 204 14.21 -5.19 20.27
CA GLY A 204 14.42 -6.23 21.27
C GLY A 204 13.67 -7.54 20.95
N ILE A 205 13.06 -7.66 19.76
CA ILE A 205 12.32 -8.82 19.32
C ILE A 205 13.24 -9.71 18.47
N PRO A 206 13.39 -11.01 18.77
CA PRO A 206 14.17 -11.93 17.94
C PRO A 206 13.68 -11.93 16.48
N ALA A 207 14.56 -11.54 15.56
CA ALA A 207 14.29 -11.54 14.14
C ALA A 207 15.26 -12.50 13.42
N ARG A 208 14.74 -13.30 12.49
CA ARG A 208 15.54 -14.23 11.70
C ARG A 208 15.21 -14.14 10.20
N ALA A 209 16.26 -14.17 9.39
CA ALA A 209 16.13 -14.40 7.96
C ALA A 209 15.77 -15.86 7.71
N VAL A 210 14.84 -16.09 6.79
CA VAL A 210 14.35 -17.44 6.43
C VAL A 210 14.63 -17.73 4.96
N GLY A 211 14.78 -19.02 4.62
CA GLY A 211 15.25 -19.46 3.31
C GLY A 211 14.16 -19.51 2.23
N SER A 212 12.89 -19.47 2.60
CA SER A 212 11.77 -19.58 1.66
C SER A 212 10.53 -18.80 2.08
N VAL A 213 9.62 -18.58 1.13
CA VAL A 213 8.27 -18.02 1.40
C VAL A 213 7.51 -18.96 2.34
N GLU A 214 7.59 -20.27 2.15
CA GLU A 214 6.94 -21.26 3.03
C GLU A 214 7.40 -21.10 4.48
N GLU A 215 8.70 -21.02 4.72
CA GLU A 215 9.25 -20.85 6.07
C GLU A 215 8.81 -19.52 6.71
N ALA A 216 8.65 -18.45 5.92
CA ALA A 216 8.12 -17.18 6.39
C ALA A 216 6.64 -17.31 6.78
N VAL A 217 5.83 -18.00 5.97
CA VAL A 217 4.37 -18.08 6.12
C VAL A 217 3.95 -19.03 7.25
N ARG A 218 4.55 -20.25 7.32
CA ARG A 218 4.16 -21.24 8.33
C ARG A 218 4.24 -20.69 9.74
N ASP A 219 3.22 -20.96 10.55
CA ASP A 219 3.11 -20.55 11.96
C ASP A 219 3.13 -19.03 12.21
N SER A 220 3.00 -18.20 11.18
CA SER A 220 2.94 -16.76 11.33
C SER A 220 1.51 -16.28 11.58
N ASP A 221 1.37 -15.30 12.48
CA ASP A 221 0.06 -14.69 12.83
C ASP A 221 -0.29 -13.54 11.90
N VAL A 222 0.74 -12.77 11.48
CA VAL A 222 0.62 -11.67 10.55
C VAL A 222 1.70 -11.83 9.48
N ILE A 223 1.30 -11.76 8.21
CA ILE A 223 2.18 -11.90 7.06
C ILE A 223 2.05 -10.65 6.21
N ASN A 224 3.14 -9.93 5.99
CA ASN A 224 3.16 -8.76 5.10
C ASN A 224 3.95 -9.08 3.82
N VAL A 225 3.33 -8.89 2.66
CA VAL A 225 3.96 -9.09 1.35
C VAL A 225 4.22 -7.74 0.69
N ALA A 226 5.49 -7.37 0.53
CA ALA A 226 5.91 -6.09 -0.03
C ALA A 226 7.02 -6.22 -1.10
N THR A 227 6.90 -7.22 -1.95
CA THR A 227 7.87 -7.49 -3.01
C THR A 227 7.73 -6.51 -4.18
N ALA A 228 8.83 -6.25 -4.88
CA ALA A 228 8.87 -5.41 -6.07
C ALA A 228 9.23 -6.19 -7.35
N GLY A 229 9.23 -7.51 -7.30
CA GLY A 229 9.57 -8.39 -8.42
C GLY A 229 8.46 -8.48 -9.47
N ALA A 230 8.82 -8.96 -10.66
CA ALA A 230 7.86 -9.23 -11.74
C ALA A 230 6.99 -10.48 -11.43
N VAL A 231 7.45 -11.35 -10.55
CA VAL A 231 6.76 -12.57 -10.13
C VAL A 231 6.32 -12.41 -8.68
N SER A 232 5.03 -12.60 -8.44
CA SER A 232 4.47 -12.57 -7.09
C SER A 232 4.84 -13.85 -6.33
N PRO A 233 5.17 -13.78 -5.03
CA PRO A 233 5.37 -14.97 -4.22
C PRO A 233 4.09 -15.79 -4.17
N GLN A 234 4.21 -17.12 -4.32
CA GLN A 234 3.10 -18.04 -4.16
C GLN A 234 2.96 -18.40 -2.69
N ILE A 235 1.75 -18.43 -2.18
CA ILE A 235 1.40 -18.81 -0.81
C ILE A 235 0.35 -19.91 -0.90
N GLU A 236 0.71 -21.11 -0.44
CA GLU A 236 -0.16 -22.28 -0.49
C GLU A 236 -1.10 -22.32 0.72
N ASP A 237 -2.28 -22.91 0.55
CA ASP A 237 -3.32 -22.95 1.59
C ASP A 237 -2.84 -23.66 2.86
N GLU A 238 -2.11 -24.75 2.71
CA GLU A 238 -1.61 -25.55 3.83
C GLU A 238 -0.51 -24.88 4.66
N TRP A 239 0.03 -23.75 4.20
CA TRP A 239 1.00 -22.96 4.97
C TRP A 239 0.32 -21.97 5.90
N LEU A 240 -0.95 -21.64 5.60
CA LEU A 240 -1.71 -20.63 6.31
C LEU A 240 -2.39 -21.25 7.55
N LYS A 241 -2.15 -20.66 8.70
CA LYS A 241 -2.86 -21.06 9.90
C LYS A 241 -4.20 -20.34 10.05
N ASP A 242 -5.10 -20.94 10.83
CA ASP A 242 -6.42 -20.34 11.08
C ASP A 242 -6.30 -18.97 11.76
N GLY A 243 -6.97 -17.99 11.16
CA GLY A 243 -7.02 -16.62 11.65
C GLY A 243 -5.74 -15.81 11.42
N VAL A 244 -4.88 -16.24 10.50
CA VAL A 244 -3.75 -15.43 10.03
C VAL A 244 -4.25 -14.17 9.32
N LEU A 245 -3.56 -13.06 9.53
CA LEU A 245 -3.76 -11.83 8.77
C LEU A 245 -2.71 -11.70 7.66
N LEU A 246 -3.16 -11.65 6.40
CA LEU A 246 -2.31 -11.26 5.28
C LEU A 246 -2.52 -9.78 4.95
N THR A 247 -1.43 -9.03 4.93
CA THR A 247 -1.41 -7.66 4.42
C THR A 247 -0.63 -7.62 3.11
N LEU A 248 -1.24 -7.06 2.07
CA LEU A 248 -0.74 -7.17 0.70
C LEU A 248 -0.49 -5.79 0.05
N PRO A 249 0.49 -5.03 0.51
CA PRO A 249 0.98 -3.85 -0.22
C PRO A 249 1.51 -4.19 -1.62
N ALA A 250 1.93 -5.44 -1.83
CA ALA A 250 2.24 -6.03 -3.12
C ALA A 250 1.40 -7.30 -3.36
N SER A 251 1.35 -7.75 -4.61
CA SER A 251 0.61 -8.95 -4.98
C SER A 251 1.25 -10.22 -4.41
N ALA A 252 0.42 -11.18 -4.02
CA ALA A 252 0.76 -12.57 -3.77
C ALA A 252 -0.10 -13.49 -4.64
N GLY A 253 0.43 -14.62 -5.05
CA GLY A 253 -0.33 -15.71 -5.64
C GLY A 253 -1.03 -16.47 -4.53
N LEU A 254 -2.34 -16.52 -4.58
CA LEU A 254 -3.20 -17.21 -3.63
C LEU A 254 -4.14 -18.14 -4.38
N SER A 255 -4.48 -19.26 -3.80
CA SER A 255 -5.46 -20.17 -4.39
C SER A 255 -6.85 -19.56 -4.44
N GLU A 256 -7.69 -20.05 -5.33
CA GLU A 256 -9.11 -19.67 -5.35
C GLU A 256 -9.81 -20.06 -4.05
N ASN A 257 -9.46 -21.20 -3.45
CA ASN A 257 -9.99 -21.63 -2.17
C ASN A 257 -9.66 -20.63 -1.05
N THR A 258 -8.41 -20.19 -0.91
CA THR A 258 -8.03 -19.14 0.05
C THR A 258 -8.83 -17.86 -0.18
N MET A 259 -8.99 -17.42 -1.44
CA MET A 259 -9.76 -16.20 -1.74
C MET A 259 -11.26 -16.35 -1.43
N GLN A 260 -11.85 -17.52 -1.63
CA GLN A 260 -13.26 -17.78 -1.34
C GLN A 260 -13.57 -17.98 0.15
N THR A 261 -12.64 -18.52 0.92
CA THR A 261 -12.82 -18.82 2.34
C THR A 261 -12.36 -17.71 3.27
N SER A 262 -11.62 -16.72 2.78
CA SER A 262 -11.11 -15.60 3.56
C SER A 262 -12.06 -14.40 3.59
N THR A 263 -11.98 -13.60 4.65
CA THR A 263 -12.54 -12.25 4.67
C THR A 263 -11.59 -11.31 3.95
N ILE A 264 -12.06 -10.71 2.84
CA ILE A 264 -11.26 -9.79 2.03
C ILE A 264 -11.66 -8.35 2.36
N VAL A 265 -10.69 -7.52 2.71
CA VAL A 265 -10.88 -6.09 2.95
C VAL A 265 -9.98 -5.31 1.99
N VAL A 266 -10.52 -4.33 1.30
CA VAL A 266 -9.79 -3.48 0.36
C VAL A 266 -9.78 -2.02 0.84
N ASP A 267 -8.72 -1.31 0.57
CA ASP A 267 -8.49 0.07 1.02
C ASP A 267 -9.45 1.09 0.41
N ASN A 268 -9.77 0.99 -0.87
CA ASN A 268 -10.75 1.87 -1.51
C ASN A 268 -11.41 1.18 -2.71
N TRP A 269 -12.61 0.62 -2.50
CA TRP A 269 -13.33 -0.06 -3.58
C TRP A 269 -13.66 0.86 -4.75
N LYS A 270 -14.05 2.12 -4.49
CA LYS A 270 -14.38 3.07 -5.55
C LYS A 270 -13.19 3.37 -6.47
N MET A 271 -11.96 3.32 -5.93
CA MET A 271 -10.74 3.43 -6.73
C MET A 271 -10.59 2.25 -7.71
N TYR A 272 -10.94 1.04 -7.29
CA TYR A 272 -10.92 -0.14 -8.18
C TYR A 272 -12.04 -0.08 -9.22
N GLU A 273 -13.22 0.42 -8.88
CA GLU A 273 -14.29 0.70 -9.85
C GLU A 273 -13.84 1.73 -10.91
N ALA A 274 -13.08 2.75 -10.51
CA ALA A 274 -12.46 3.71 -11.43
C ALA A 274 -11.45 3.04 -12.37
N TYR A 275 -10.56 2.21 -11.84
CA TYR A 275 -9.64 1.41 -12.66
C TYR A 275 -10.36 0.47 -13.62
N ALA A 276 -11.45 -0.14 -13.20
CA ALA A 276 -12.23 -1.02 -14.05
C ALA A 276 -12.78 -0.32 -15.29
N GLN A 277 -13.16 0.95 -15.17
CA GLN A 277 -13.58 1.75 -16.32
C GLN A 277 -12.43 2.00 -17.31
N GLU A 278 -11.21 2.26 -16.80
CA GLU A 278 -10.03 2.48 -17.63
C GLU A 278 -9.50 1.19 -18.29
N LEU A 279 -9.67 0.05 -17.62
CA LEU A 279 -9.09 -1.23 -18.02
C LEU A 279 -10.06 -2.17 -18.73
N ARG A 280 -11.33 -1.76 -18.88
CA ARG A 280 -12.42 -2.60 -19.45
C ARG A 280 -12.06 -3.22 -20.80
N ASP A 281 -11.42 -2.43 -21.66
CA ASP A 281 -11.13 -2.83 -23.04
C ASP A 281 -9.68 -3.31 -23.22
N MET A 282 -8.93 -3.47 -22.11
CA MET A 282 -7.56 -3.97 -22.17
C MET A 282 -7.52 -5.50 -22.34
N PRO A 283 -6.59 -6.02 -23.16
CA PRO A 283 -6.41 -7.46 -23.31
C PRO A 283 -6.14 -8.15 -21.95
N GLY A 284 -6.79 -9.30 -21.73
CA GLY A 284 -6.65 -10.11 -20.53
C GLY A 284 -7.55 -9.73 -19.36
N GLY A 285 -8.42 -8.72 -19.52
CA GLY A 285 -9.38 -8.33 -18.49
C GLY A 285 -8.75 -7.78 -17.22
N PHE A 286 -9.50 -7.78 -16.11
CA PHE A 286 -9.07 -7.18 -14.86
C PHE A 286 -7.97 -7.97 -14.17
N SER A 287 -8.04 -9.30 -14.17
CA SER A 287 -7.06 -10.18 -13.54
C SER A 287 -5.65 -10.03 -14.11
N ALA A 288 -5.53 -9.66 -15.39
CA ALA A 288 -4.23 -9.41 -16.04
C ALA A 288 -3.68 -7.99 -15.80
N ASN A 289 -4.53 -7.02 -15.46
CA ASN A 289 -4.18 -5.60 -15.41
C ASN A 289 -4.24 -4.98 -14.01
N LEU A 290 -4.89 -5.65 -13.04
CA LEU A 290 -4.91 -5.30 -11.64
C LEU A 290 -4.11 -6.30 -10.80
N SER A 291 -3.69 -5.91 -9.61
CA SER A 291 -3.05 -6.84 -8.68
C SER A 291 -4.00 -8.00 -8.34
N GLY A 292 -3.44 -9.20 -8.20
CA GLY A 292 -4.14 -10.48 -8.13
C GLY A 292 -5.53 -10.48 -7.51
N ILE A 293 -5.67 -10.08 -6.23
CA ILE A 293 -6.97 -10.05 -5.54
C ILE A 293 -7.94 -9.03 -6.13
N CYS A 294 -7.46 -7.83 -6.41
CA CYS A 294 -8.34 -6.77 -6.94
C CYS A 294 -8.84 -7.13 -8.34
N GLY A 295 -7.99 -7.74 -9.17
CA GLY A 295 -8.39 -8.28 -10.45
C GLY A 295 -9.45 -9.38 -10.31
N TYR A 296 -9.23 -10.33 -9.43
CA TYR A 296 -10.16 -11.40 -9.13
C TYR A 296 -11.53 -10.87 -8.65
N LEU A 297 -11.55 -9.92 -7.72
CA LEU A 297 -12.78 -9.31 -7.22
C LEU A 297 -13.54 -8.54 -8.32
N MET A 298 -12.81 -7.83 -9.20
CA MET A 298 -13.42 -7.15 -10.34
C MET A 298 -14.00 -8.13 -11.35
N ASP A 299 -13.30 -9.21 -11.68
CA ASP A 299 -13.82 -10.25 -12.58
C ASP A 299 -15.09 -10.89 -12.03
N LEU A 300 -15.18 -11.13 -10.72
CA LEU A 300 -16.40 -11.64 -10.09
C LEU A 300 -17.54 -10.62 -10.12
N ASP A 301 -17.25 -9.35 -9.86
CA ASP A 301 -18.28 -8.28 -9.87
C ASP A 301 -18.87 -8.10 -11.28
N TYR A 302 -18.02 -7.96 -12.28
CA TYR A 302 -18.44 -7.75 -13.67
C TYR A 302 -19.06 -9.00 -14.33
N SER A 303 -18.69 -10.20 -13.91
CA SER A 303 -19.30 -11.45 -14.39
C SER A 303 -20.63 -11.80 -13.71
N GLY A 304 -21.07 -10.99 -12.73
CA GLY A 304 -22.27 -11.29 -11.94
C GLY A 304 -22.11 -12.44 -10.95
N ARG A 305 -20.89 -13.00 -10.80
CA ARG A 305 -20.60 -14.14 -9.91
C ARG A 305 -20.27 -13.74 -8.47
N ARG A 306 -20.51 -12.50 -8.12
CA ARG A 306 -20.22 -11.94 -6.78
C ARG A 306 -20.82 -12.73 -5.63
N HIS A 307 -21.98 -13.39 -5.86
CA HIS A 307 -22.61 -14.27 -4.86
C HIS A 307 -21.71 -15.43 -4.42
N GLN A 308 -20.70 -15.80 -5.22
CA GLN A 308 -19.72 -16.84 -4.86
C GLN A 308 -18.79 -16.43 -3.72
N LEU A 309 -18.63 -15.12 -3.47
CA LEU A 309 -17.82 -14.61 -2.33
C LEU A 309 -18.51 -14.74 -0.98
N GLY A 310 -19.77 -15.16 -0.94
CA GLY A 310 -20.54 -15.27 0.29
C GLY A 310 -20.73 -13.92 1.03
N ARG A 311 -21.22 -13.98 2.29
CA ARG A 311 -21.49 -12.78 3.12
C ARG A 311 -20.21 -12.12 3.69
N ARG A 312 -19.03 -12.61 3.37
CA ARG A 312 -17.75 -12.21 3.96
C ARG A 312 -17.04 -11.07 3.21
N TYR A 313 -17.59 -10.62 2.11
CA TYR A 313 -17.08 -9.47 1.38
C TYR A 313 -17.67 -8.19 1.97
N CYS A 314 -16.84 -7.38 2.59
CA CYS A 314 -17.24 -6.08 3.11
C CYS A 314 -17.04 -5.01 2.04
N ARG A 315 -18.12 -4.58 1.38
CA ARG A 315 -18.14 -3.31 0.67
C ARG A 315 -18.04 -2.19 1.70
N GLN A 316 -17.31 -1.15 1.43
CA GLN A 316 -17.45 0.13 2.12
C GLN A 316 -18.93 0.55 2.02
N SER A 317 -19.74 0.19 3.03
CA SER A 317 -21.14 0.56 3.05
C SER A 317 -21.29 1.83 3.88
N SER A 318 -21.98 2.82 3.32
CA SER A 318 -22.39 4.07 3.97
C SER A 318 -23.22 3.88 5.26
N ARG A 319 -23.39 2.64 5.75
CA ARG A 319 -24.26 2.29 6.88
C ARG A 319 -23.55 1.70 8.10
N THR A 320 -22.26 1.42 8.05
CA THR A 320 -21.54 0.91 9.24
C THR A 320 -20.67 1.99 9.84
N ARG A 321 -20.86 2.25 11.14
CA ARG A 321 -20.14 3.25 11.95
C ARG A 321 -18.64 2.94 12.16
N GLN A 322 -18.05 2.01 11.42
CA GLN A 322 -16.63 1.71 11.46
C GLN A 322 -16.09 1.55 10.04
N PRO A 323 -15.32 2.51 9.54
CA PRO A 323 -14.64 2.39 8.26
C PRO A 323 -13.34 1.60 8.47
N ILE A 324 -13.24 0.44 7.86
CA ILE A 324 -11.98 -0.28 7.69
C ILE A 324 -11.79 -0.45 6.20
N SER A 325 -10.75 0.15 5.67
CA SER A 325 -10.42 0.04 4.27
C SER A 325 -8.93 -0.16 4.09
N ALA A 326 -8.52 -1.41 3.94
CA ALA A 326 -7.16 -1.81 3.62
C ALA A 326 -7.18 -3.15 2.87
N HIS A 327 -6.12 -3.52 2.19
CA HIS A 327 -6.00 -4.84 1.59
C HIS A 327 -5.61 -5.87 2.65
N TYR A 328 -6.57 -6.56 3.26
CA TYR A 328 -6.31 -7.56 4.29
C TYR A 328 -7.05 -8.86 4.02
N PHE A 329 -6.42 -9.95 4.36
CA PHE A 329 -6.98 -11.28 4.42
C PHE A 329 -7.01 -11.80 5.84
N HIS A 330 -8.13 -12.30 6.27
CA HIS A 330 -8.25 -13.09 7.49
C HIS A 330 -8.71 -14.49 7.10
N HIS A 331 -7.87 -15.49 7.30
CA HIS A 331 -8.22 -16.89 7.09
C HIS A 331 -8.87 -17.45 8.35
N GLY A 332 -10.16 -17.77 8.27
CA GLY A 332 -10.89 -18.41 9.39
C GLY A 332 -11.65 -19.63 8.89
N ARG A 333 -11.28 -20.83 9.35
CA ARG A 333 -12.16 -22.00 9.26
C ARG A 333 -13.25 -21.86 10.32
N HIS A 334 -14.50 -21.85 9.93
CA HIS A 334 -15.59 -22.13 10.86
C HIS A 334 -15.75 -23.64 10.94
N GLY A 335 -15.47 -24.21 12.10
CA GLY A 335 -15.97 -25.54 12.47
C GLY A 335 -17.50 -25.52 12.40
N GLY A 336 -18.07 -26.53 11.75
CA GLY A 336 -19.48 -26.74 11.48
C GLY A 336 -20.33 -26.91 12.72
#